data_18ea2385715a0daeee3ce5c772c38132
#
_entry.id   18ea2385715a0daeee3ce5c772c38132
#
_cell.length_a   1.000
_cell.length_b   1.000
_cell.length_c   1.000
_cell.angle_alpha   90.00
_cell.angle_beta   90.00
_cell.angle_gamma   90.00
#
_symmetry.space_group_name_H-M   'P 1'
#
loop_
_entity.id
_entity.type
_entity.pdbx_description
1 polymer ?
#
loop_
_entity_poly.entity_id
_entity_poly.type
_entity_poly.pdbx_seq_one_letter_code
_entity_poly.pdbx_strand_id
1 'polypeptide(L)'
;MSADWLKSVRRTWLVIALLAASSSPLSLEAVPASKIQLAGTDYWSVGHFAASFGMKTVLENSGRTLTLKSAWTTIVLEADSRECLFNGVRLFLGDAVRIAEGRYYISKLDAEKRLTPLLLPGRGVTVAPQLRTIVLDAGHGGRDPGKENKRLKVNEKEMALDTARRLKRVLELQGYRVILTRDSDQHLGTTQAGDLRRRAAIANEEKADLFISLHYNAVGTRAQKVSGVEVYTLTPQTQFSTADSQQKDQAGASEKLIGNGNDHWNTVIGYQVQRRMIEELKTTDRGLKYARWAVLRFSECPAILIESGFLSNDSEAQKIMQPGYRQKIAEAIGDGVQAYGNIVTGARKRRADP
;
A
#
# COMPACT_ATOMS: atom_id res chain seq x y z
N MET A 1 -44.36 -32.61 35.34
CA MET A 1 -44.77 -32.51 33.93
C MET A 1 -43.54 -31.96 33.21
N SER A 2 -42.81 -32.70 32.75
CA SER A 2 -42.38 -33.77 31.82
C SER A 2 -41.28 -33.17 30.94
N ALA A 3 -40.08 -33.67 31.25
CA ALA A 3 -38.90 -33.60 30.40
C ALA A 3 -39.20 -34.29 29.05
N ASP A 4 -39.16 -33.56 27.94
CA ASP A 4 -39.13 -34.15 26.59
C ASP A 4 -38.72 -33.17 25.50
N TRP A 5 -37.65 -32.32 25.72
CA TRP A 5 -37.10 -31.50 24.65
C TRP A 5 -35.61 -31.75 24.37
N LEU A 6 -35.11 -32.91 24.75
CA LEU A 6 -33.70 -33.29 24.61
C LEU A 6 -33.47 -34.57 23.83
N LYS A 7 -34.15 -34.78 22.71
CA LYS A 7 -33.84 -35.92 21.80
C LYS A 7 -34.27 -35.62 20.38
N SER A 8 -33.50 -34.82 19.65
CA SER A 8 -33.42 -34.89 18.18
C SER A 8 -32.35 -33.97 17.60
N VAL A 9 -31.09 -34.19 17.91
CA VAL A 9 -30.00 -33.77 17.04
C VAL A 9 -29.19 -35.01 16.70
N ARG A 10 -29.66 -35.73 15.69
CA ARG A 10 -28.87 -36.78 15.06
C ARG A 10 -27.66 -36.16 14.37
N ARG A 11 -26.48 -36.46 14.92
CA ARG A 11 -25.20 -36.21 14.30
C ARG A 11 -25.12 -36.97 12.98
N THR A 12 -25.27 -36.26 11.88
CA THR A 12 -24.86 -36.79 10.57
C THR A 12 -23.39 -36.46 10.42
N TRP A 13 -22.51 -37.38 10.74
CA TRP A 13 -21.10 -37.35 10.40
C TRP A 13 -21.00 -37.56 8.90
N LEU A 14 -20.79 -36.49 8.13
CA LEU A 14 -20.36 -36.63 6.75
C LEU A 14 -18.87 -37.04 6.79
N VAL A 15 -18.62 -38.29 6.51
CA VAL A 15 -17.28 -38.81 6.24
C VAL A 15 -16.83 -38.18 4.92
N ILE A 16 -16.07 -37.11 4.99
CA ILE A 16 -15.32 -36.60 3.84
C ILE A 16 -14.14 -37.55 3.67
N ALA A 17 -14.28 -38.49 2.71
CA ALA A 17 -13.15 -39.26 2.23
C ALA A 17 -12.09 -38.28 1.72
N LEU A 18 -10.99 -38.11 2.45
CA LEU A 18 -9.76 -37.53 1.95
C LEU A 18 -9.23 -38.46 0.83
N LEU A 19 -9.57 -38.14 -0.40
CA LEU A 19 -8.74 -38.52 -1.53
C LEU A 19 -7.41 -37.79 -1.32
N ALA A 20 -6.42 -38.50 -0.80
CA ALA A 20 -5.02 -38.14 -0.87
C ALA A 20 -4.63 -38.12 -2.36
N ALA A 21 -4.97 -37.05 -3.04
CA ALA A 21 -4.32 -36.70 -4.29
C ALA A 21 -2.85 -36.39 -3.92
N SER A 22 -1.95 -37.28 -4.32
CA SER A 22 -0.51 -37.08 -4.30
C SER A 22 -0.24 -35.74 -4.96
N SER A 23 -0.15 -34.68 -4.16
CA SER A 23 0.34 -33.38 -4.59
C SER A 23 1.86 -33.52 -4.73
N SER A 24 2.30 -34.05 -5.88
CA SER A 24 3.61 -33.69 -6.38
C SER A 24 3.67 -32.15 -6.31
N PRO A 25 4.72 -31.55 -5.74
CA PRO A 25 4.89 -30.12 -5.87
C PRO A 25 4.91 -29.84 -7.36
N LEU A 26 3.87 -29.21 -7.89
CA LEU A 26 3.94 -28.57 -9.17
C LEU A 26 5.09 -27.56 -9.04
N SER A 27 6.30 -27.99 -9.42
CA SER A 27 7.34 -27.09 -9.88
C SER A 27 6.69 -26.36 -11.03
N LEU A 28 6.10 -25.17 -10.73
CA LEU A 28 5.81 -24.20 -11.74
C LEU A 28 7.18 -23.75 -12.28
N GLU A 29 7.75 -24.57 -13.17
CA GLU A 29 8.71 -24.06 -14.14
C GLU A 29 7.97 -22.91 -14.80
N ALA A 30 8.43 -21.68 -14.52
CA ALA A 30 7.91 -20.49 -15.12
C ALA A 30 7.99 -20.72 -16.63
N VAL A 31 6.84 -20.94 -17.26
CA VAL A 31 6.75 -20.86 -18.72
C VAL A 31 7.43 -19.56 -19.07
N PRO A 32 8.52 -19.56 -19.87
CA PRO A 32 9.28 -18.36 -20.12
C PRO A 32 8.29 -17.33 -20.65
N ALA A 33 8.01 -16.32 -19.85
CA ALA A 33 7.17 -15.22 -20.27
C ALA A 33 7.78 -14.68 -21.54
N SER A 34 7.00 -14.52 -22.62
CA SER A 34 7.52 -13.87 -23.81
C SER A 34 7.93 -12.46 -23.36
N LYS A 35 9.23 -12.22 -23.31
CA LYS A 35 9.86 -11.00 -22.86
C LYS A 35 10.13 -10.14 -24.06
N ILE A 36 9.86 -8.85 -23.95
CA ILE A 36 10.30 -7.87 -24.92
C ILE A 36 11.03 -6.73 -24.19
N GLN A 37 11.90 -6.03 -24.91
CA GLN A 37 12.50 -4.82 -24.42
C GLN A 37 11.93 -3.62 -25.19
N LEU A 38 11.39 -2.64 -24.47
CA LEU A 38 10.84 -1.41 -25.05
C LEU A 38 11.55 -0.22 -24.38
N ALA A 39 12.19 0.62 -25.18
CA ALA A 39 12.93 1.80 -24.70
C ALA A 39 13.88 1.50 -23.50
N GLY A 40 14.56 0.36 -23.51
CA GLY A 40 15.50 -0.04 -22.45
C GLY A 40 14.85 -0.69 -21.21
N THR A 41 13.53 -0.79 -21.16
CA THR A 41 12.79 -1.45 -20.06
C THR A 41 12.36 -2.86 -20.47
N ASP A 42 12.57 -3.82 -19.58
CA ASP A 42 12.11 -5.20 -19.78
C ASP A 42 10.60 -5.30 -19.49
N TYR A 43 9.87 -5.88 -20.40
CA TYR A 43 8.43 -6.11 -20.30
C TYR A 43 8.08 -7.60 -20.38
N TRP A 44 7.08 -7.99 -19.62
CA TRP A 44 6.49 -9.33 -19.65
C TRP A 44 5.11 -9.30 -20.33
N SER A 45 4.82 -10.33 -21.13
CA SER A 45 3.46 -10.52 -21.67
C SER A 45 2.46 -10.65 -20.52
N VAL A 46 1.43 -9.81 -20.53
CA VAL A 46 0.36 -9.85 -19.53
C VAL A 46 -0.41 -11.16 -19.58
N GLY A 47 -0.56 -11.77 -20.77
CA GLY A 47 -1.20 -13.09 -20.91
C GLY A 47 -0.43 -14.20 -20.18
N HIS A 48 0.90 -14.23 -20.31
CA HIS A 48 1.74 -15.17 -19.58
C HIS A 48 1.74 -14.89 -18.08
N PHE A 49 1.81 -13.62 -17.67
CA PHE A 49 1.69 -13.23 -16.27
C PHE A 49 0.37 -13.71 -15.68
N ALA A 50 -0.76 -13.44 -16.34
CA ALA A 50 -2.08 -13.87 -15.91
C ALA A 50 -2.16 -15.40 -15.76
N ALA A 51 -1.68 -16.15 -16.76
CA ALA A 51 -1.68 -17.61 -16.76
C ALA A 51 -0.87 -18.19 -15.58
N SER A 52 0.27 -17.56 -15.21
CA SER A 52 1.09 -18.00 -14.07
C SER A 52 0.39 -17.87 -12.71
N PHE A 53 -0.72 -17.12 -12.64
CA PHE A 53 -1.59 -16.98 -11.47
C PHE A 53 -2.98 -17.61 -11.68
N GLY A 54 -3.16 -18.43 -12.73
CA GLY A 54 -4.45 -19.05 -13.04
C GLY A 54 -5.56 -18.07 -13.38
N MET A 55 -5.20 -16.87 -13.85
CA MET A 55 -6.16 -15.83 -14.22
C MET A 55 -6.51 -15.91 -15.70
N LYS A 56 -7.78 -15.65 -16.04
CA LYS A 56 -8.25 -15.46 -17.40
C LYS A 56 -8.13 -13.99 -17.79
N THR A 57 -7.92 -13.73 -19.08
CA THR A 57 -7.87 -12.38 -19.65
C THR A 57 -9.10 -12.11 -20.50
N VAL A 58 -9.68 -10.92 -20.34
CA VAL A 58 -10.82 -10.43 -21.14
C VAL A 58 -10.45 -9.06 -21.70
N LEU A 59 -10.59 -8.91 -23.02
CA LEU A 59 -10.33 -7.67 -23.72
C LEU A 59 -11.62 -6.86 -23.81
N GLU A 60 -11.58 -5.58 -23.43
CA GLU A 60 -12.73 -4.69 -23.37
C GLU A 60 -12.40 -3.35 -24.05
N ASN A 61 -13.41 -2.50 -24.25
CA ASN A 61 -13.27 -1.14 -24.78
C ASN A 61 -12.49 -1.07 -26.10
N SER A 62 -12.89 -1.88 -27.09
CA SER A 62 -12.24 -1.94 -28.40
C SER A 62 -10.73 -2.21 -28.33
N GLY A 63 -10.32 -3.01 -27.35
CA GLY A 63 -8.92 -3.40 -27.19
C GLY A 63 -8.06 -2.40 -26.40
N ARG A 64 -8.64 -1.40 -25.73
CA ARG A 64 -7.89 -0.47 -24.88
C ARG A 64 -7.73 -0.93 -23.45
N THR A 65 -8.59 -1.83 -22.97
CA THR A 65 -8.60 -2.31 -21.60
C THR A 65 -8.47 -3.82 -21.58
N LEU A 66 -7.57 -4.34 -20.75
CA LEU A 66 -7.41 -5.77 -20.50
C LEU A 66 -7.71 -6.07 -19.03
N THR A 67 -8.71 -6.91 -18.81
CA THR A 67 -9.10 -7.38 -17.47
C THR A 67 -8.54 -8.78 -17.24
N LEU A 68 -7.76 -8.95 -16.16
CA LEU A 68 -7.30 -10.23 -15.63
C LEU A 68 -8.24 -10.64 -14.51
N LYS A 69 -8.78 -11.85 -14.54
CA LYS A 69 -9.80 -12.30 -13.60
C LYS A 69 -9.54 -13.71 -13.10
N SER A 70 -9.60 -13.89 -11.78
CA SER A 70 -9.69 -15.18 -11.09
C SER A 70 -10.97 -15.23 -10.23
N ALA A 71 -11.14 -16.30 -9.43
CA ALA A 71 -12.26 -16.36 -8.48
C ALA A 71 -12.19 -15.26 -7.38
N TRP A 72 -11.00 -14.72 -7.10
CA TRP A 72 -10.75 -13.84 -5.96
C TRP A 72 -10.19 -12.47 -6.32
N THR A 73 -9.72 -12.30 -7.56
CA THR A 73 -8.98 -11.10 -7.94
C THR A 73 -9.38 -10.66 -9.35
N THR A 74 -9.58 -9.35 -9.47
CA THR A 74 -9.74 -8.66 -10.76
C THR A 74 -8.67 -7.59 -10.87
N ILE A 75 -7.91 -7.59 -11.98
CA ILE A 75 -6.94 -6.53 -12.30
C ILE A 75 -7.36 -5.94 -13.64
N VAL A 76 -7.53 -4.62 -13.68
CA VAL A 76 -7.87 -3.89 -14.92
C VAL A 76 -6.66 -3.07 -15.33
N LEU A 77 -6.18 -3.31 -16.54
CA LEU A 77 -5.04 -2.62 -17.16
C LEU A 77 -5.53 -1.82 -18.37
N GLU A 78 -5.07 -0.59 -18.51
CA GLU A 78 -5.35 0.23 -19.69
C GLU A 78 -4.06 0.46 -20.50
N ALA A 79 -4.17 0.35 -21.82
CA ALA A 79 -3.05 0.59 -22.73
C ALA A 79 -2.53 2.03 -22.59
N ASP A 80 -1.21 2.20 -22.63
CA ASP A 80 -0.49 3.45 -22.49
C ASP A 80 -0.75 4.21 -21.17
N SER A 81 -1.29 3.50 -20.16
CA SER A 81 -1.56 4.03 -18.83
C SER A 81 -0.61 3.42 -17.79
N ARG A 82 -0.24 4.24 -16.80
CA ARG A 82 0.42 3.79 -15.57
C ARG A 82 -0.58 3.50 -14.44
N GLU A 83 -1.87 3.72 -14.67
CA GLU A 83 -2.92 3.40 -13.71
C GLU A 83 -3.44 2.00 -13.95
N CYS A 84 -3.71 1.26 -12.88
CA CYS A 84 -4.45 0.01 -12.92
C CYS A 84 -5.40 -0.07 -11.73
N LEU A 85 -6.40 -0.94 -11.83
CA LEU A 85 -7.28 -1.26 -10.71
C LEU A 85 -6.97 -2.69 -10.23
N PHE A 86 -6.77 -2.86 -8.95
CA PHE A 86 -6.64 -4.16 -8.30
C PHE A 86 -7.80 -4.33 -7.30
N ASN A 87 -8.73 -5.21 -7.63
CA ASN A 87 -9.99 -5.36 -6.88
C ASN A 87 -10.70 -4.02 -6.64
N GLY A 88 -10.73 -3.17 -7.66
CA GLY A 88 -11.36 -1.85 -7.61
C GLY A 88 -10.53 -0.75 -6.95
N VAL A 89 -9.41 -1.05 -6.32
CA VAL A 89 -8.49 -0.05 -5.73
C VAL A 89 -7.51 0.43 -6.80
N ARG A 90 -7.35 1.73 -6.93
CA ARG A 90 -6.41 2.35 -7.87
C ARG A 90 -4.97 2.16 -7.43
N LEU A 91 -4.14 1.68 -8.34
CA LEU A 91 -2.69 1.55 -8.18
C LEU A 91 -1.99 2.29 -9.31
N PHE A 92 -0.81 2.85 -9.01
CA PHE A 92 0.08 3.40 -10.02
C PHE A 92 1.26 2.46 -10.27
N LEU A 93 1.54 2.23 -11.54
CA LEU A 93 2.69 1.47 -12.02
C LEU A 93 3.89 2.41 -12.19
N GLY A 94 5.09 1.86 -12.19
CA GLY A 94 6.31 2.58 -12.52
C GLY A 94 6.39 2.94 -14.00
N ASP A 95 5.94 2.01 -14.87
CA ASP A 95 5.93 2.15 -16.32
C ASP A 95 4.53 1.96 -16.89
N ALA A 96 4.24 2.56 -18.04
CA ALA A 96 2.96 2.39 -18.70
C ALA A 96 2.81 0.98 -19.27
N VAL A 97 1.61 0.43 -19.21
CA VAL A 97 1.23 -0.78 -19.92
C VAL A 97 1.35 -0.54 -21.44
N ARG A 98 1.93 -1.49 -22.18
CA ARG A 98 2.18 -1.33 -23.61
C ARG A 98 1.47 -2.39 -24.42
N ILE A 99 1.11 -2.03 -25.66
CA ILE A 99 0.67 -2.97 -26.67
C ILE A 99 1.77 -3.07 -27.73
N ALA A 100 2.20 -4.29 -28.03
CA ALA A 100 3.08 -4.59 -29.14
C ALA A 100 2.60 -5.89 -29.79
N GLU A 101 2.58 -5.93 -31.14
CA GLU A 101 2.13 -7.10 -31.91
C GLU A 101 0.76 -7.63 -31.45
N GLY A 102 -0.17 -6.73 -31.13
CA GLY A 102 -1.51 -7.07 -30.66
C GLY A 102 -1.58 -7.70 -29.26
N ARG A 103 -0.50 -7.66 -28.47
CA ARG A 103 -0.42 -8.22 -27.12
C ARG A 103 -0.12 -7.14 -26.09
N TYR A 104 -0.67 -7.32 -24.89
CA TYR A 104 -0.40 -6.46 -23.75
C TYR A 104 0.87 -6.87 -23.02
N TYR A 105 1.63 -5.86 -22.58
CA TYR A 105 2.88 -6.01 -21.85
C TYR A 105 2.89 -5.09 -20.62
N ILE A 106 3.38 -5.61 -19.50
CA ILE A 106 3.65 -4.87 -18.26
C ILE A 106 5.13 -4.91 -17.96
N SER A 107 5.69 -3.82 -17.40
CA SER A 107 7.09 -3.84 -17.02
C SER A 107 7.36 -4.99 -16.04
N LYS A 108 8.52 -5.63 -16.18
CA LYS A 108 8.95 -6.70 -15.27
C LYS A 108 8.91 -6.23 -13.82
N LEU A 109 9.39 -5.02 -13.55
CA LEU A 109 9.42 -4.46 -12.19
C LEU A 109 8.02 -4.25 -11.62
N ASP A 110 7.06 -3.77 -12.41
CA ASP A 110 5.67 -3.64 -11.96
C ASP A 110 5.02 -4.99 -11.69
N ALA A 111 5.28 -5.97 -12.55
CA ALA A 111 4.81 -7.34 -12.32
C ALA A 111 5.39 -7.90 -11.02
N GLU A 112 6.70 -7.73 -10.76
CA GLU A 112 7.39 -8.27 -9.59
C GLU A 112 7.15 -7.48 -8.30
N LYS A 113 7.17 -6.13 -8.36
CA LYS A 113 7.17 -5.25 -7.18
C LYS A 113 5.80 -4.66 -6.83
N ARG A 114 4.85 -4.64 -7.78
CA ARG A 114 3.50 -4.11 -7.55
C ARG A 114 2.43 -5.19 -7.54
N LEU A 115 2.33 -6.04 -8.57
CA LEU A 115 1.23 -6.99 -8.70
C LEU A 115 1.49 -8.31 -7.96
N THR A 116 2.67 -8.91 -8.11
CA THR A 116 3.00 -10.18 -7.44
C THR A 116 2.88 -10.12 -5.91
N PRO A 117 3.34 -9.06 -5.20
CA PRO A 117 3.14 -8.93 -3.76
C PRO A 117 1.68 -8.97 -3.32
N LEU A 118 0.77 -8.45 -4.14
CA LEU A 118 -0.67 -8.44 -3.84
C LEU A 118 -1.36 -9.77 -4.18
N LEU A 119 -0.90 -10.45 -5.22
CA LEU A 119 -1.43 -11.77 -5.63
C LEU A 119 -0.95 -12.89 -4.71
N LEU A 120 0.34 -12.89 -4.36
CA LEU A 120 0.98 -13.92 -3.53
C LEU A 120 1.97 -13.28 -2.53
N PRO A 121 1.48 -12.70 -1.42
CA PRO A 121 2.32 -11.97 -0.46
C PRO A 121 3.47 -12.78 0.15
N GLY A 122 3.36 -14.10 0.20
CA GLY A 122 4.41 -14.99 0.72
C GLY A 122 5.45 -15.44 -0.32
N ARG A 123 5.26 -15.12 -1.61
CA ARG A 123 6.14 -15.61 -2.69
C ARG A 123 7.36 -14.69 -2.86
N GLY A 124 8.53 -15.31 -3.06
CA GLY A 124 9.75 -14.57 -3.42
C GLY A 124 10.38 -13.73 -2.31
N VAL A 125 9.87 -13.81 -1.08
CA VAL A 125 10.46 -13.11 0.08
C VAL A 125 11.18 -14.10 0.98
N THR A 126 12.40 -13.77 1.37
CA THR A 126 13.23 -14.63 2.23
C THR A 126 12.72 -14.67 3.66
N VAL A 127 12.17 -13.55 4.16
CA VAL A 127 11.62 -13.43 5.52
C VAL A 127 10.35 -12.60 5.48
N ALA A 128 9.25 -13.12 6.01
CA ALA A 128 8.09 -12.30 6.32
C ALA A 128 8.36 -11.54 7.63
N PRO A 129 8.13 -10.20 7.67
CA PRO A 129 8.36 -9.41 8.88
C PRO A 129 7.52 -9.94 10.04
N GLN A 130 7.94 -9.66 11.26
CA GLN A 130 7.10 -9.80 12.43
C GLN A 130 6.52 -8.44 12.72
N LEU A 131 5.24 -8.30 12.98
CA LEU A 131 4.63 -7.02 13.26
C LEU A 131 4.35 -6.92 14.78
N ARG A 132 5.19 -6.18 15.49
CA ARG A 132 5.09 -5.94 16.93
C ARG A 132 5.24 -4.46 17.27
N THR A 133 6.26 -3.81 16.69
CA THR A 133 6.60 -2.42 16.96
C THR A 133 6.30 -1.57 15.74
N ILE A 134 5.48 -0.54 15.93
CA ILE A 134 5.07 0.38 14.86
C ILE A 134 5.53 1.79 15.27
N VAL A 135 6.23 2.46 14.36
CA VAL A 135 6.54 3.88 14.52
C VAL A 135 5.58 4.70 13.67
N LEU A 136 4.90 5.63 14.31
CA LEU A 136 4.03 6.60 13.69
C LEU A 136 4.74 7.95 13.63
N ASP A 137 4.85 8.47 12.43
CA ASP A 137 5.43 9.78 12.17
C ASP A 137 4.32 10.80 11.92
N ALA A 138 4.15 11.72 12.84
CA ALA A 138 3.30 12.88 12.64
C ALA A 138 4.04 13.90 11.80
N GLY A 139 3.69 14.05 10.53
CA GLY A 139 4.36 14.96 9.59
C GLY A 139 4.47 16.38 10.11
N HIS A 140 5.52 17.10 9.66
CA HIS A 140 5.78 18.50 10.06
C HIS A 140 6.02 18.68 11.58
N GLY A 141 5.89 19.93 12.08
CA GLY A 141 6.02 20.24 13.51
C GLY A 141 6.98 21.39 13.79
N GLY A 142 6.78 22.07 14.92
CA GLY A 142 7.53 23.24 15.32
C GLY A 142 7.44 24.37 14.26
N ARG A 143 8.58 24.76 13.70
CA ARG A 143 8.67 25.81 12.66
C ARG A 143 8.14 25.39 11.27
N ASP A 144 7.90 24.11 11.02
CA ASP A 144 7.30 23.61 9.81
C ASP A 144 5.79 23.38 10.00
N PRO A 145 4.92 24.29 9.56
CA PRO A 145 3.48 24.14 9.72
C PRO A 145 2.88 23.08 8.78
N GLY A 146 3.64 22.63 7.78
CA GLY A 146 3.10 21.89 6.66
C GLY A 146 2.17 22.73 5.81
N LYS A 147 1.12 22.14 5.25
CA LYS A 147 0.09 22.90 4.54
C LYS A 147 -0.75 23.73 5.50
N GLU A 148 -0.94 24.99 5.15
CA GLU A 148 -1.84 25.91 5.84
C GLU A 148 -3.08 26.20 4.99
N ASN A 149 -4.27 26.01 5.55
CA ASN A 149 -5.48 26.60 5.03
C ASN A 149 -5.76 27.90 5.81
N LYS A 150 -5.30 29.02 5.25
CA LYS A 150 -5.39 30.35 5.89
C LYS A 150 -6.83 30.79 6.14
N ARG A 151 -7.78 30.39 5.27
CA ARG A 151 -9.20 30.75 5.41
C ARG A 151 -9.83 30.07 6.62
N LEU A 152 -9.49 28.82 6.86
CA LEU A 152 -10.01 28.02 7.97
C LEU A 152 -9.10 28.05 9.21
N LYS A 153 -7.94 28.71 9.13
CA LYS A 153 -6.94 28.80 10.20
C LYS A 153 -6.51 27.44 10.75
N VAL A 154 -6.22 26.49 9.85
CA VAL A 154 -5.79 25.15 10.20
C VAL A 154 -4.44 24.83 9.56
N ASN A 155 -3.57 24.18 10.31
CA ASN A 155 -2.24 23.72 9.91
C ASN A 155 -2.19 22.21 9.82
N GLU A 156 -1.43 21.70 8.85
CA GLU A 156 -1.23 20.26 8.67
C GLU A 156 -0.60 19.61 9.89
N LYS A 157 0.44 20.24 10.48
CA LYS A 157 1.16 19.68 11.63
C LYS A 157 0.27 19.34 12.82
N GLU A 158 -0.78 20.12 13.07
CA GLU A 158 -1.74 19.88 14.17
C GLU A 158 -2.66 18.71 13.85
N MET A 159 -3.15 18.64 12.62
CA MET A 159 -4.04 17.55 12.17
C MET A 159 -3.29 16.21 12.12
N ALA A 160 -2.05 16.22 11.61
CA ALA A 160 -1.18 15.05 11.58
C ALA A 160 -0.89 14.52 13.00
N LEU A 161 -0.57 15.40 13.95
CA LEU A 161 -0.30 15.01 15.34
C LEU A 161 -1.54 14.44 16.03
N ASP A 162 -2.70 15.07 15.89
CA ASP A 162 -3.93 14.56 16.50
C ASP A 162 -4.33 13.20 15.89
N THR A 163 -4.18 13.04 14.57
CA THR A 163 -4.43 11.75 13.90
C THR A 163 -3.45 10.68 14.37
N ALA A 164 -2.15 11.01 14.50
CA ALA A 164 -1.14 10.07 15.00
C ALA A 164 -1.44 9.60 16.44
N ARG A 165 -1.86 10.50 17.32
CA ARG A 165 -2.26 10.17 18.68
C ARG A 165 -3.50 9.27 18.75
N ARG A 166 -4.47 9.47 17.84
CA ARG A 166 -5.64 8.61 17.71
C ARG A 166 -5.26 7.23 17.20
N LEU A 167 -4.47 7.19 16.14
CA LEU A 167 -3.99 5.93 15.56
C LEU A 167 -3.14 5.14 16.55
N LYS A 168 -2.29 5.81 17.35
CA LYS A 168 -1.56 5.17 18.42
C LYS A 168 -2.49 4.39 19.35
N ARG A 169 -3.56 5.02 19.84
CA ARG A 169 -4.53 4.35 20.73
C ARG A 169 -5.21 3.16 20.05
N VAL A 170 -5.60 3.31 18.78
CA VAL A 170 -6.22 2.21 17.99
C VAL A 170 -5.26 1.01 17.89
N LEU A 171 -4.02 1.25 17.53
CA LEU A 171 -3.02 0.19 17.36
C LEU A 171 -2.57 -0.44 18.69
N GLU A 172 -2.49 0.33 19.76
CA GLU A 172 -2.20 -0.20 21.10
C GLU A 172 -3.32 -1.12 21.59
N LEU A 173 -4.59 -0.81 21.30
CA LEU A 173 -5.72 -1.69 21.59
C LEU A 173 -5.69 -2.98 20.75
N GLN A 174 -5.05 -2.96 19.57
CA GLN A 174 -4.80 -4.13 18.74
C GLN A 174 -3.57 -4.96 19.21
N GLY A 175 -2.87 -4.51 20.27
CA GLY A 175 -1.75 -5.23 20.90
C GLY A 175 -0.37 -4.86 20.33
N TYR A 176 -0.24 -3.79 19.55
CA TYR A 176 1.06 -3.32 19.06
C TYR A 176 1.75 -2.37 20.05
N ARG A 177 3.09 -2.43 20.11
CA ARG A 177 3.90 -1.37 20.72
C ARG A 177 3.99 -0.21 19.73
N VAL A 178 3.53 0.99 20.14
CA VAL A 178 3.47 2.14 19.23
C VAL A 178 4.29 3.31 19.76
N ILE A 179 5.19 3.82 18.92
CA ILE A 179 6.07 4.94 19.20
C ILE A 179 5.74 6.09 18.25
N LEU A 180 5.65 7.30 18.77
CA LEU A 180 5.50 8.51 17.96
C LEU A 180 6.88 9.12 17.70
N THR A 181 7.15 9.60 16.49
CA THR A 181 8.37 10.38 16.20
C THR A 181 8.36 11.71 16.97
N ARG A 182 7.19 12.30 17.16
CA ARG A 182 6.92 13.45 18.03
C ARG A 182 5.54 13.31 18.67
N ASP A 183 5.43 13.74 19.91
CA ASP A 183 4.19 13.77 20.68
C ASP A 183 3.73 15.19 21.04
N SER A 184 4.48 16.19 20.58
CA SER A 184 4.19 17.62 20.75
C SER A 184 4.46 18.40 19.48
N ASP A 185 4.21 19.71 19.49
CA ASP A 185 4.53 20.61 18.38
C ASP A 185 6.01 20.97 18.39
N GLN A 186 6.85 20.07 17.89
CA GLN A 186 8.30 20.21 17.87
C GLN A 186 8.89 19.81 16.52
N HIS A 187 10.03 20.40 16.19
CA HIS A 187 10.90 20.02 15.10
C HIS A 187 11.97 19.05 15.60
N LEU A 188 12.29 18.00 14.85
CA LEU A 188 13.20 16.94 15.29
C LEU A 188 14.65 17.15 14.88
N GLY A 189 14.93 18.19 14.11
CA GLY A 189 16.27 18.53 13.64
C GLY A 189 16.51 20.03 13.54
N THR A 190 17.76 20.41 13.39
CA THR A 190 18.15 21.82 13.20
C THR A 190 17.90 22.34 11.77
N THR A 191 17.85 21.43 10.79
CA THR A 191 17.53 21.70 9.39
C THR A 191 16.35 20.84 8.94
N GLN A 192 15.68 21.20 7.84
CA GLN A 192 14.61 20.40 7.27
C GLN A 192 15.10 19.00 6.86
N ALA A 193 16.26 18.90 6.23
CA ALA A 193 16.84 17.61 5.86
C ALA A 193 17.22 16.77 7.08
N GLY A 194 17.71 17.40 8.16
CA GLY A 194 18.00 16.75 9.43
C GLY A 194 16.75 16.23 10.12
N ASP A 195 15.68 17.03 10.12
CA ASP A 195 14.37 16.64 10.65
C ASP A 195 13.83 15.39 9.95
N LEU A 196 13.78 15.39 8.61
CA LEU A 196 13.27 14.26 7.83
C LEU A 196 14.09 12.98 8.04
N ARG A 197 15.43 13.10 8.15
CA ARG A 197 16.30 11.95 8.46
C ARG A 197 16.05 11.43 9.87
N ARG A 198 15.87 12.33 10.85
CA ARG A 198 15.63 11.94 12.25
C ARG A 198 14.37 11.10 12.42
N ARG A 199 13.30 11.39 11.65
CA ARG A 199 12.05 10.62 11.66
C ARG A 199 12.29 9.14 11.30
N ALA A 200 12.97 8.87 10.21
CA ALA A 200 13.33 7.51 9.82
C ALA A 200 14.34 6.87 10.79
N ALA A 201 15.32 7.66 11.29
CA ALA A 201 16.29 7.18 12.27
C ALA A 201 15.63 6.68 13.57
N ILE A 202 14.60 7.34 14.06
CA ILE A 202 13.82 6.88 15.22
C ILE A 202 13.24 5.48 14.97
N ALA A 203 12.68 5.26 13.78
CA ALA A 203 12.14 3.93 13.44
C ALA A 203 13.24 2.86 13.39
N ASN A 204 14.40 3.18 12.84
CA ASN A 204 15.53 2.26 12.73
C ASN A 204 16.14 1.95 14.13
N GLU A 205 16.34 2.96 14.97
CA GLU A 205 16.82 2.83 16.37
C GLU A 205 15.89 1.97 17.22
N GLU A 206 14.57 2.15 17.07
CA GLU A 206 13.54 1.39 17.78
C GLU A 206 13.31 0.00 17.17
N LYS A 207 14.04 -0.35 16.08
CA LYS A 207 13.89 -1.60 15.34
C LYS A 207 12.43 -1.85 14.97
N ALA A 208 11.78 -0.82 14.42
CA ALA A 208 10.39 -0.88 14.05
C ALA A 208 10.14 -1.98 13.00
N ASP A 209 9.01 -2.64 13.10
CA ASP A 209 8.52 -3.60 12.10
C ASP A 209 7.70 -2.92 11.01
N LEU A 210 7.25 -1.68 11.28
CA LEU A 210 6.47 -0.86 10.35
C LEU A 210 6.64 0.63 10.69
N PHE A 211 6.83 1.45 9.67
CA PHE A 211 6.83 2.91 9.77
C PHE A 211 5.66 3.49 8.98
N ILE A 212 4.88 4.38 9.60
CA ILE A 212 3.74 5.06 8.98
C ILE A 212 3.88 6.56 9.18
N SER A 213 4.07 7.32 8.09
CA SER A 213 4.07 8.78 8.11
C SER A 213 2.69 9.33 7.73
N LEU A 214 2.17 10.24 8.54
CA LEU A 214 0.82 10.79 8.45
C LEU A 214 0.86 12.25 8.00
N HIS A 215 0.17 12.54 6.90
CA HIS A 215 0.13 13.83 6.24
C HIS A 215 -1.27 14.19 5.76
N TYR A 216 -1.42 15.45 5.35
CA TYR A 216 -2.58 15.99 4.64
C TYR A 216 -2.13 16.82 3.46
N ASN A 217 -2.51 16.40 2.29
CA ASN A 217 -2.04 16.90 1.01
C ASN A 217 -2.50 18.32 0.69
N ALA A 218 -1.87 18.89 -0.33
CA ALA A 218 -2.26 20.16 -0.90
C ALA A 218 -1.90 20.26 -2.38
N VAL A 219 -2.74 20.96 -3.12
CA VAL A 219 -2.46 21.37 -4.50
C VAL A 219 -2.58 22.88 -4.64
N GLY A 220 -1.75 23.47 -5.51
CA GLY A 220 -1.77 24.91 -5.77
C GLY A 220 -2.91 25.34 -6.68
N THR A 221 -3.16 24.55 -7.74
CA THR A 221 -4.18 24.85 -8.75
C THR A 221 -5.39 23.93 -8.59
N ARG A 222 -6.59 24.46 -8.91
CA ARG A 222 -7.86 23.70 -8.80
C ARG A 222 -8.09 23.09 -7.41
N ALA A 223 -7.57 23.70 -6.36
CA ALA A 223 -7.58 23.16 -4.99
C ALA A 223 -8.98 22.70 -4.55
N GLN A 224 -10.02 23.46 -4.88
CA GLN A 224 -11.40 23.13 -4.51
C GLN A 224 -12.01 21.95 -5.29
N LYS A 225 -11.34 21.45 -6.33
CA LYS A 225 -11.77 20.29 -7.14
C LYS A 225 -10.98 19.01 -6.83
N VAL A 226 -9.96 19.11 -5.97
CA VAL A 226 -9.09 17.97 -5.62
C VAL A 226 -9.36 17.56 -4.18
N SER A 227 -9.74 16.30 -3.99
CA SER A 227 -10.03 15.69 -2.68
C SER A 227 -9.73 14.20 -2.72
N GLY A 228 -9.75 13.55 -1.57
CA GLY A 228 -9.58 12.09 -1.44
C GLY A 228 -8.30 11.70 -0.72
N VAL A 229 -8.05 10.40 -0.66
CA VAL A 229 -6.91 9.82 0.06
C VAL A 229 -5.95 9.14 -0.89
N GLU A 230 -4.67 9.19 -0.57
CA GLU A 230 -3.63 8.51 -1.32
C GLU A 230 -2.54 7.97 -0.39
N VAL A 231 -2.00 6.80 -0.71
CA VAL A 231 -0.89 6.20 0.03
C VAL A 231 0.33 6.13 -0.87
N TYR A 232 1.48 6.44 -0.31
CA TYR A 232 2.75 6.39 -1.01
C TYR A 232 3.67 5.33 -0.44
N THR A 233 4.29 4.57 -1.33
CA THR A 233 5.41 3.69 -1.03
C THR A 233 6.68 4.23 -1.69
N LEU A 234 7.85 3.78 -1.23
CA LEU A 234 9.09 4.12 -1.89
C LEU A 234 9.06 3.63 -3.34
N THR A 235 9.51 4.50 -4.25
CA THR A 235 9.69 4.12 -5.66
C THR A 235 10.76 3.04 -5.76
N PRO A 236 10.47 1.90 -6.41
CA PRO A 236 11.48 0.88 -6.66
C PRO A 236 12.67 1.44 -7.47
N GLN A 237 13.84 0.83 -7.28
CA GLN A 237 15.02 1.17 -8.06
C GLN A 237 14.70 1.08 -9.57
N THR A 238 15.18 2.00 -10.36
CA THR A 238 15.01 2.11 -11.82
C THR A 238 13.60 2.41 -12.32
N GLN A 239 12.60 2.63 -11.43
CA GLN A 239 11.26 3.04 -11.82
C GLN A 239 11.02 4.54 -11.62
N PHE A 240 10.01 5.08 -12.27
CA PHE A 240 9.56 6.46 -12.08
C PHE A 240 8.63 6.59 -10.88
N SER A 241 8.76 7.68 -10.12
CA SER A 241 7.76 8.08 -9.15
C SER A 241 6.45 8.49 -9.85
N THR A 242 5.34 8.47 -9.15
CA THR A 242 4.03 8.76 -9.77
C THR A 242 3.96 10.19 -10.31
N ALA A 243 4.59 11.14 -9.63
CA ALA A 243 4.62 12.55 -10.02
C ALA A 243 5.67 12.88 -11.10
N ASP A 244 6.59 11.95 -11.40
CA ASP A 244 7.65 12.20 -12.37
C ASP A 244 7.06 12.25 -13.79
N SER A 245 7.36 13.29 -14.52
CA SER A 245 7.22 13.27 -15.96
C SER A 245 8.35 12.40 -16.52
N GLN A 246 8.04 11.55 -17.48
CA GLN A 246 8.94 10.51 -18.05
C GLN A 246 10.37 10.99 -18.48
N GLN A 247 10.69 12.26 -18.32
CA GLN A 247 11.94 12.87 -18.78
C GLN A 247 12.84 13.45 -17.67
N LYS A 248 12.36 13.64 -16.43
CA LYS A 248 13.07 14.50 -15.46
C LYS A 248 13.85 13.80 -14.36
N ASP A 249 13.71 12.52 -14.10
CA ASP A 249 14.27 11.91 -12.87
C ASP A 249 15.04 10.60 -13.06
N GLN A 250 15.66 10.40 -14.23
CA GLN A 250 16.52 9.24 -14.47
C GLN A 250 17.73 9.20 -13.53
N ALA A 251 18.25 10.35 -13.11
CA ALA A 251 19.45 10.41 -12.26
C ALA A 251 19.23 9.85 -10.85
N GLY A 252 18.05 10.01 -10.26
CA GLY A 252 17.71 9.45 -8.94
C GLY A 252 17.14 8.04 -8.99
N ALA A 253 16.71 7.56 -10.18
CA ALA A 253 16.06 6.27 -10.33
C ALA A 253 17.01 5.08 -10.20
N SER A 254 18.28 5.23 -10.56
CA SER A 254 19.27 4.14 -10.57
C SER A 254 19.85 3.78 -9.19
N GLU A 255 19.71 4.68 -8.20
CA GLU A 255 20.21 4.46 -6.85
C GLU A 255 19.34 3.45 -6.09
N LYS A 256 19.97 2.41 -5.51
CA LYS A 256 19.31 1.53 -4.57
C LYS A 256 19.27 2.20 -3.20
N LEU A 257 18.08 2.51 -2.73
CA LEU A 257 17.85 3.15 -1.43
C LEU A 257 17.62 2.07 -0.35
N ILE A 258 17.88 2.41 0.92
CA ILE A 258 17.70 1.48 2.06
C ILE A 258 16.28 0.91 2.07
N GLY A 259 15.28 1.76 1.93
CA GLY A 259 13.87 1.36 1.93
C GLY A 259 13.47 0.42 0.78
N ASN A 260 14.26 0.32 -0.32
CA ASN A 260 13.97 -0.62 -1.40
C ASN A 260 14.13 -2.10 -1.01
N GLY A 261 14.80 -2.39 0.11
CA GLY A 261 14.80 -3.73 0.70
C GLY A 261 13.38 -4.22 1.06
N ASN A 262 12.46 -3.31 1.23
CA ASN A 262 11.09 -3.57 1.68
C ASN A 262 10.02 -3.37 0.59
N ASP A 263 10.37 -3.17 -0.70
CA ASP A 263 9.42 -2.88 -1.79
C ASP A 263 8.20 -3.80 -1.79
N HIS A 264 8.42 -5.10 -1.55
CA HIS A 264 7.38 -6.11 -1.48
C HIS A 264 6.35 -5.81 -0.38
N TRP A 265 6.83 -5.62 0.86
CA TRP A 265 5.96 -5.40 2.01
C TRP A 265 5.41 -3.97 2.06
N ASN A 266 6.13 -2.99 1.51
CA ASN A 266 5.63 -1.63 1.29
C ASN A 266 4.37 -1.66 0.42
N THR A 267 4.39 -2.45 -0.67
CA THR A 267 3.24 -2.60 -1.56
C THR A 267 2.06 -3.26 -0.85
N VAL A 268 2.30 -4.31 -0.06
CA VAL A 268 1.23 -5.02 0.66
C VAL A 268 0.56 -4.12 1.71
N ILE A 269 1.34 -3.47 2.60
CA ILE A 269 0.77 -2.57 3.61
C ILE A 269 0.08 -1.36 2.96
N GLY A 270 0.71 -0.74 1.95
CA GLY A 270 0.14 0.41 1.26
C GLY A 270 -1.22 0.10 0.63
N TYR A 271 -1.36 -1.06 0.00
CA TYR A 271 -2.63 -1.51 -0.56
C TYR A 271 -3.70 -1.75 0.52
N GLN A 272 -3.36 -2.44 1.63
CA GLN A 272 -4.33 -2.71 2.69
C GLN A 272 -4.84 -1.41 3.31
N VAL A 273 -3.96 -0.45 3.56
CA VAL A 273 -4.35 0.85 4.13
C VAL A 273 -5.18 1.65 3.12
N GLN A 274 -4.74 1.78 1.85
CA GLN A 274 -5.50 2.51 0.83
C GLN A 274 -6.92 1.94 0.69
N ARG A 275 -7.04 0.62 0.60
CA ARG A 275 -8.32 -0.07 0.48
C ARG A 275 -9.25 0.25 1.65
N ARG A 276 -8.77 0.14 2.90
CA ARG A 276 -9.58 0.41 4.09
C ARG A 276 -9.99 1.88 4.18
N MET A 277 -9.09 2.79 3.87
CA MET A 277 -9.42 4.21 3.87
C MET A 277 -10.54 4.56 2.89
N ILE A 278 -10.52 4.05 1.66
CA ILE A 278 -11.60 4.33 0.69
C ILE A 278 -12.91 3.62 1.05
N GLU A 279 -12.85 2.41 1.61
CA GLU A 279 -14.01 1.64 2.05
C GLU A 279 -14.73 2.33 3.22
N GLU A 280 -13.98 2.80 4.24
CA GLU A 280 -14.56 3.36 5.48
C GLU A 280 -14.90 4.85 5.37
N LEU A 281 -14.04 5.65 4.72
CA LEU A 281 -14.24 7.08 4.61
C LEU A 281 -15.18 7.48 3.47
N LYS A 282 -15.50 6.54 2.56
CA LYS A 282 -16.32 6.79 1.36
C LYS A 282 -15.83 8.01 0.58
N THR A 283 -14.52 8.12 0.42
CA THR A 283 -13.84 9.25 -0.21
C THR A 283 -13.27 8.86 -1.57
N THR A 284 -12.77 9.83 -2.32
CA THR A 284 -12.15 9.60 -3.63
C THR A 284 -10.88 8.77 -3.47
N ASP A 285 -10.80 7.67 -4.21
CA ASP A 285 -9.59 6.87 -4.35
C ASP A 285 -8.60 7.57 -5.27
N ARG A 286 -7.51 8.07 -4.71
CA ARG A 286 -6.41 8.68 -5.48
C ARG A 286 -5.26 7.72 -5.71
N GLY A 287 -5.33 6.53 -5.14
CA GLY A 287 -4.50 5.38 -5.42
C GLY A 287 -3.28 5.21 -4.53
N LEU A 288 -2.74 4.00 -4.65
CA LEU A 288 -1.43 3.63 -4.12
C LEU A 288 -0.36 4.08 -5.12
N LYS A 289 0.54 4.96 -4.68
CA LYS A 289 1.49 5.71 -5.49
C LYS A 289 2.94 5.40 -5.12
N TYR A 290 3.85 5.95 -5.90
CA TYR A 290 5.30 5.90 -5.68
C TYR A 290 5.88 7.29 -5.45
N ALA A 291 6.77 7.42 -4.46
CA ALA A 291 7.56 8.64 -4.23
C ALA A 291 8.91 8.32 -3.58
N ARG A 292 9.94 9.19 -3.78
CA ARG A 292 11.25 9.10 -3.15
C ARG A 292 11.40 10.05 -1.98
N TRP A 293 10.38 10.13 -1.11
CA TRP A 293 10.45 11.01 0.05
C TRP A 293 11.45 10.51 1.09
N ALA A 294 12.11 11.44 1.76
CA ALA A 294 13.22 11.15 2.66
C ALA A 294 12.86 10.11 3.74
N VAL A 295 11.70 10.22 4.36
CA VAL A 295 11.25 9.29 5.39
C VAL A 295 11.09 7.85 4.89
N LEU A 296 10.73 7.66 3.61
CA LEU A 296 10.63 6.34 2.98
C LEU A 296 12.02 5.81 2.53
N ARG A 297 12.90 6.71 2.07
CA ARG A 297 14.23 6.36 1.56
C ARG A 297 15.13 5.77 2.64
N PHE A 298 15.04 6.29 3.87
CA PHE A 298 15.93 5.96 4.98
C PHE A 298 15.36 4.93 5.95
N SER A 299 14.12 4.47 5.77
CA SER A 299 13.52 3.44 6.62
C SER A 299 14.06 2.06 6.31
N GLU A 300 14.52 1.34 7.33
CA GLU A 300 15.01 -0.05 7.24
C GLU A 300 13.89 -1.09 7.33
N CYS A 301 12.70 -0.69 7.78
CA CYS A 301 11.50 -1.51 7.85
C CYS A 301 10.50 -1.16 6.72
N PRO A 302 9.47 -1.96 6.49
CA PRO A 302 8.33 -1.58 5.66
C PRO A 302 7.80 -0.21 6.03
N ALA A 303 7.58 0.67 5.03
CA ALA A 303 7.25 2.06 5.25
C ALA A 303 6.23 2.58 4.24
N ILE A 304 5.26 3.36 4.74
CA ILE A 304 4.28 4.09 3.92
C ILE A 304 4.14 5.53 4.40
N LEU A 305 3.73 6.41 3.48
CA LEU A 305 3.26 7.74 3.81
C LEU A 305 1.82 7.89 3.33
N ILE A 306 0.98 8.41 4.19
CA ILE A 306 -0.46 8.53 3.97
C ILE A 306 -0.84 10.01 3.87
N GLU A 307 -1.44 10.39 2.77
CA GLU A 307 -2.10 11.66 2.57
C GLU A 307 -3.60 11.48 2.83
N SER A 308 -4.04 11.83 4.03
CA SER A 308 -5.37 11.50 4.54
C SER A 308 -6.47 12.45 4.08
N GLY A 309 -6.22 13.28 3.07
CA GLY A 309 -7.12 14.28 2.49
C GLY A 309 -6.38 15.57 2.14
N PHE A 310 -7.09 16.53 1.55
CA PHE A 310 -6.50 17.77 1.03
C PHE A 310 -6.90 18.99 1.87
N LEU A 311 -5.98 19.53 2.65
CA LEU A 311 -6.20 20.80 3.39
C LEU A 311 -6.35 22.01 2.46
N SER A 312 -5.92 21.92 1.22
CA SER A 312 -6.16 22.94 0.20
C SER A 312 -7.61 23.00 -0.30
N ASN A 313 -8.40 21.93 -0.09
CA ASN A 313 -9.84 21.87 -0.38
C ASN A 313 -10.61 22.23 0.88
N ASP A 314 -11.37 23.31 0.84
CA ASP A 314 -12.07 23.82 2.03
C ASP A 314 -13.12 22.85 2.59
N SER A 315 -13.85 22.17 1.73
CA SER A 315 -14.86 21.18 2.16
C SER A 315 -14.20 19.98 2.84
N GLU A 316 -13.05 19.52 2.31
CA GLU A 316 -12.31 18.42 2.91
C GLU A 316 -11.59 18.85 4.18
N ALA A 317 -10.99 20.05 4.18
CA ALA A 317 -10.39 20.64 5.37
C ALA A 317 -11.39 20.77 6.53
N GLN A 318 -12.63 21.19 6.27
CA GLN A 318 -13.70 21.25 7.28
C GLN A 318 -14.00 19.86 7.87
N LYS A 319 -14.00 18.80 7.05
CA LYS A 319 -14.15 17.41 7.55
C LYS A 319 -12.95 17.01 8.41
N ILE A 320 -11.72 17.28 7.94
CA ILE A 320 -10.48 16.96 8.65
C ILE A 320 -10.42 17.69 10.01
N MET A 321 -10.92 18.90 10.11
CA MET A 321 -11.02 19.64 11.38
C MET A 321 -11.96 18.97 12.40
N GLN A 322 -12.89 18.11 11.98
CA GLN A 322 -13.77 17.39 12.90
C GLN A 322 -13.01 16.25 13.61
N PRO A 323 -12.97 16.23 14.95
CA PRO A 323 -12.29 15.16 15.69
C PRO A 323 -12.81 13.77 15.36
N GLY A 324 -14.11 13.62 15.13
CA GLY A 324 -14.74 12.35 14.76
C GLY A 324 -14.31 11.84 13.38
N TYR A 325 -14.01 12.74 12.44
CA TYR A 325 -13.50 12.33 11.12
C TYR A 325 -12.04 11.86 11.21
N ARG A 326 -11.18 12.52 11.99
CA ARG A 326 -9.82 12.06 12.26
C ARG A 326 -9.80 10.73 13.03
N GLN A 327 -10.79 10.49 13.88
CA GLN A 327 -10.96 9.18 14.53
C GLN A 327 -11.26 8.08 13.51
N LYS A 328 -12.18 8.32 12.56
CA LYS A 328 -12.45 7.39 11.46
C LYS A 328 -11.24 7.14 10.57
N ILE A 329 -10.44 8.17 10.29
CA ILE A 329 -9.16 8.01 9.58
C ILE A 329 -8.23 7.05 10.34
N ALA A 330 -8.08 7.26 11.65
CA ALA A 330 -7.24 6.42 12.49
C ALA A 330 -7.75 4.96 12.53
N GLU A 331 -9.05 4.75 12.65
CA GLU A 331 -9.66 3.42 12.63
C GLU A 331 -9.44 2.71 11.28
N ALA A 332 -9.70 3.40 10.17
CA ALA A 332 -9.48 2.85 8.83
C ALA A 332 -8.01 2.45 8.57
N ILE A 333 -7.06 3.26 9.04
CA ILE A 333 -5.63 2.93 8.96
C ILE A 333 -5.33 1.72 9.85
N GLY A 334 -5.85 1.69 11.09
CA GLY A 334 -5.69 0.57 12.03
C GLY A 334 -6.21 -0.75 11.46
N ASP A 335 -7.36 -0.75 10.80
CA ASP A 335 -7.92 -1.91 10.11
C ASP A 335 -7.05 -2.36 8.92
N GLY A 336 -6.43 -1.42 8.21
CA GLY A 336 -5.44 -1.69 7.18
C GLY A 336 -4.19 -2.37 7.74
N VAL A 337 -3.69 -1.89 8.88
CA VAL A 337 -2.54 -2.49 9.59
C VAL A 337 -2.88 -3.89 10.11
N GLN A 338 -4.07 -4.09 10.66
CA GLN A 338 -4.51 -5.41 11.12
C GLN A 338 -4.62 -6.40 9.95
N ALA A 339 -5.19 -5.98 8.82
CA ALA A 339 -5.26 -6.81 7.62
C ALA A 339 -3.85 -7.20 7.12
N TYR A 340 -2.90 -6.26 7.12
CA TYR A 340 -1.51 -6.52 6.81
C TYR A 340 -0.88 -7.51 7.79
N GLY A 341 -1.07 -7.34 9.10
CA GLY A 341 -0.57 -8.24 10.14
C GLY A 341 -1.05 -9.69 9.96
N ASN A 342 -2.31 -9.87 9.58
CA ASN A 342 -2.87 -11.19 9.26
C ASN A 342 -2.18 -11.84 8.04
N ILE A 343 -1.90 -11.06 6.99
CA ILE A 343 -1.18 -11.53 5.79
C ILE A 343 0.24 -11.95 6.14
N VAL A 344 0.96 -11.13 6.88
CA VAL A 344 2.34 -11.40 7.32
C VAL A 344 2.40 -12.67 8.17
N THR A 345 1.49 -12.80 9.13
CA THR A 345 1.38 -13.99 9.99
C THR A 345 1.09 -15.25 9.17
N GLY A 346 0.15 -15.15 8.22
CA GLY A 346 -0.16 -16.27 7.31
C GLY A 346 1.02 -16.65 6.40
N ALA A 347 1.81 -15.68 5.93
CA ALA A 347 3.02 -15.93 5.15
C ALA A 347 4.12 -16.63 5.98
N ARG A 348 4.23 -16.31 7.27
CA ARG A 348 5.17 -16.97 8.20
C ARG A 348 4.77 -18.42 8.49
N LYS A 349 3.48 -18.68 8.78
CA LYS A 349 2.98 -20.02 9.07
C LYS A 349 3.21 -20.99 7.90
N ARG A 350 2.87 -20.60 6.67
CA ARG A 350 3.10 -21.43 5.45
C ARG A 350 4.56 -21.80 5.19
N ARG A 351 5.51 -21.15 5.85
CA ARG A 351 6.94 -21.50 5.77
C ARG A 351 7.39 -22.42 6.89
N ALA A 352 6.72 -22.38 8.03
CA ALA A 352 7.02 -23.26 9.16
C ALA A 352 6.48 -24.70 8.94
N ASP A 353 5.47 -24.83 8.08
CA ASP A 353 4.92 -26.12 7.64
C ASP A 353 5.31 -26.33 6.15
N PRO A 354 6.47 -26.97 5.84
CA PRO A 354 6.92 -27.25 4.47
C PRO A 354 6.10 -28.35 3.78
#